data_1a5b5f818f10100b8323077290578a09
#
_entry.id   1a5b5f818f10100b8323077290578a09
#
_cell.length_a   1.000
_cell.length_b   1.000
_cell.length_c   1.000
_cell.angle_alpha   90.00
_cell.angle_beta   90.00
_cell.angle_gamma   90.00
#
_symmetry.space_group_name_H-M   'P 1'
#
loop_
_entity.id
_entity.type
_entity.pdbx_description
1 polymer ?
#
loop_
_entity_poly.entity_id
_entity_poly.type
_entity_poly.pdbx_seq_one_letter_code
_entity_poly.pdbx_strand_id
1 'polypeptide(L)'
;MDGEELTQQETELYDRQIRVWGVDAQRRLSKANVLVCGMTGTVAEFCKNIVLAGVGSVTLVDDGVVTEAALSANFLIPPDESVSKGRTLAELCCDSLLEFNSMVRVSVEKGDISSFGEDFFSKFDVVVISSSSLATKKLINEKCRRLLRRVAFYTVDCRDSCGEIFVDLQNYKYTKKKVDEAVEFELKYPSFEEAITTPWKRLPRRMARLYFAMRVIEKFEEAEGRKPGETSILDFPGVMKKRQELCEEEVHSMNLKFRIIY
;
A
#
# COMPACT_ATOMS: atom_id res chain seq x y z
N MET A 1 28.19 4.31 14.35
CA MET A 1 26.75 4.68 14.46
C MET A 1 26.18 3.77 15.52
N ASP A 2 26.14 4.30 16.75
CA ASP A 2 25.70 3.54 17.93
C ASP A 2 24.19 3.33 17.84
N GLY A 3 23.82 2.16 17.32
CA GLY A 3 22.44 1.72 17.36
C GLY A 3 22.22 1.05 18.72
N GLU A 4 21.25 1.51 19.50
CA GLU A 4 20.77 0.78 20.65
C GLU A 4 20.58 -0.69 20.27
N GLU A 5 21.18 -1.57 21.05
CA GLU A 5 21.02 -3.02 20.87
C GLU A 5 19.58 -3.41 21.22
N LEU A 6 19.10 -4.51 20.63
CA LEU A 6 17.83 -5.09 21.03
C LEU A 6 17.90 -5.44 22.52
N THR A 7 16.85 -5.13 23.27
CA THR A 7 16.74 -5.52 24.67
C THR A 7 16.68 -7.06 24.77
N GLN A 8 16.97 -7.59 25.95
CA GLN A 8 16.83 -9.02 26.19
C GLN A 8 15.40 -9.50 25.91
N GLN A 9 14.41 -8.72 26.32
CA GLN A 9 13.00 -9.01 26.11
C GLN A 9 12.65 -9.06 24.60
N GLU A 10 13.14 -8.11 23.80
CA GLU A 10 12.96 -8.13 22.33
C GLU A 10 13.66 -9.34 21.71
N THR A 11 14.87 -9.66 22.16
CA THR A 11 15.63 -10.80 21.65
C THR A 11 14.92 -12.12 21.91
N GLU A 12 14.34 -12.29 23.10
CA GLU A 12 13.55 -13.48 23.46
C GLU A 12 12.23 -13.55 22.67
N LEU A 13 11.51 -12.43 22.56
CA LEU A 13 10.23 -12.37 21.84
C LEU A 13 10.38 -12.66 20.36
N TYR A 14 11.43 -12.11 19.72
CA TYR A 14 11.67 -12.21 18.29
C TYR A 14 12.73 -13.27 17.90
N ASP A 15 13.12 -14.17 18.79
CA ASP A 15 14.17 -15.18 18.58
C ASP A 15 14.00 -15.95 17.26
N ARG A 16 12.78 -16.41 16.97
CA ARG A 16 12.49 -17.16 15.74
C ARG A 16 12.68 -16.34 14.48
N GLN A 17 12.33 -15.07 14.50
CA GLN A 17 12.48 -14.13 13.39
C GLN A 17 13.95 -13.79 13.20
N ILE A 18 14.67 -13.52 14.30
CA ILE A 18 16.10 -13.23 14.29
C ILE A 18 16.90 -14.38 13.65
N ARG A 19 16.52 -15.63 13.90
CA ARG A 19 17.13 -16.80 13.24
C ARG A 19 16.93 -16.83 11.73
N VAL A 20 15.88 -16.21 11.21
CA VAL A 20 15.58 -16.17 9.77
C VAL A 20 16.30 -15.03 9.06
N TRP A 21 16.20 -13.80 9.57
CA TRP A 21 16.73 -12.62 8.88
C TRP A 21 17.87 -11.88 9.60
N GLY A 22 18.25 -12.34 10.80
CA GLY A 22 19.37 -11.81 11.56
C GLY A 22 19.01 -10.61 12.46
N VAL A 23 19.88 -10.37 13.46
CA VAL A 23 19.72 -9.30 14.45
C VAL A 23 19.64 -7.91 13.79
N ASP A 24 20.48 -7.64 12.78
CA ASP A 24 20.53 -6.33 12.13
C ASP A 24 19.23 -5.99 11.38
N ALA A 25 18.57 -6.98 10.80
CA ALA A 25 17.27 -6.78 10.16
C ALA A 25 16.19 -6.49 11.21
N GLN A 26 16.17 -7.24 12.33
CA GLN A 26 15.23 -6.99 13.44
C GLN A 26 15.44 -5.61 14.04
N ARG A 27 16.67 -5.20 14.27
CA ARG A 27 17.02 -3.86 14.79
C ARG A 27 16.54 -2.74 13.85
N ARG A 28 16.64 -2.92 12.52
CA ARG A 28 16.11 -1.95 11.55
C ARG A 28 14.60 -1.92 11.55
N LEU A 29 13.95 -3.07 11.68
CA LEU A 29 12.50 -3.17 11.77
C LEU A 29 11.96 -2.48 13.01
N SER A 30 12.58 -2.70 14.19
CA SER A 30 12.15 -2.09 15.44
C SER A 30 12.32 -0.56 15.50
N LYS A 31 13.03 0.03 14.54
CA LYS A 31 13.18 1.49 14.39
C LYS A 31 12.33 2.08 13.26
N ALA A 32 11.72 1.24 12.43
CA ALA A 32 10.95 1.69 11.29
C ALA A 32 9.61 2.31 11.70
N ASN A 33 9.27 3.44 11.07
CA ASN A 33 8.00 4.12 11.25
C ASN A 33 7.16 3.94 9.99
N VAL A 34 5.96 3.38 10.13
CA VAL A 34 5.06 3.06 9.02
C VAL A 34 3.80 3.89 9.11
N LEU A 35 3.46 4.60 8.04
CA LEU A 35 2.17 5.26 7.86
C LEU A 35 1.26 4.36 7.03
N VAL A 36 0.03 4.16 7.48
CA VAL A 36 -0.97 3.34 6.79
C VAL A 36 -2.26 4.14 6.64
N CYS A 37 -2.73 4.28 5.40
CA CYS A 37 -3.99 4.94 5.09
C CYS A 37 -4.97 3.97 4.43
N GLY A 38 -6.22 3.94 4.94
CA GLY A 38 -7.29 3.08 4.47
C GLY A 38 -7.26 1.69 5.13
N MET A 39 -8.11 1.49 6.13
CA MET A 39 -8.17 0.29 6.96
C MET A 39 -9.07 -0.79 6.35
N THR A 40 -8.72 -1.25 5.15
CA THR A 40 -9.37 -2.41 4.50
C THR A 40 -8.96 -3.72 5.17
N GLY A 41 -9.70 -4.80 4.91
CA GLY A 41 -9.37 -6.13 5.46
C GLY A 41 -7.96 -6.62 5.08
N THR A 42 -7.52 -6.35 3.85
CA THR A 42 -6.15 -6.68 3.42
C THR A 42 -5.10 -5.87 4.18
N VAL A 43 -5.39 -4.59 4.45
CA VAL A 43 -4.49 -3.72 5.21
C VAL A 43 -4.48 -4.11 6.69
N ALA A 44 -5.60 -4.57 7.24
CA ALA A 44 -5.67 -5.13 8.58
C ALA A 44 -4.70 -6.32 8.75
N GLU A 45 -4.70 -7.25 7.79
CA GLU A 45 -3.76 -8.38 7.77
C GLU A 45 -2.30 -7.90 7.66
N PHE A 46 -2.02 -6.92 6.83
CA PHE A 46 -0.69 -6.31 6.74
C PHE A 46 -0.27 -5.70 8.08
N CYS A 47 -1.11 -4.86 8.69
CA CYS A 47 -0.82 -4.21 9.98
C CYS A 47 -0.57 -5.23 11.09
N LYS A 48 -1.42 -6.25 11.20
CA LYS A 48 -1.22 -7.35 12.15
C LYS A 48 0.16 -7.98 12.01
N ASN A 49 0.56 -8.33 10.78
CA ASN A 49 1.82 -9.00 10.55
C ASN A 49 3.04 -8.13 10.88
N ILE A 50 3.03 -6.85 10.54
CA ILE A 50 4.16 -5.96 10.87
C ILE A 50 4.23 -5.62 12.37
N VAL A 51 3.08 -5.50 13.05
CA VAL A 51 3.01 -5.30 14.50
C VAL A 51 3.52 -6.54 15.23
N LEU A 52 3.08 -7.73 14.85
CA LEU A 52 3.61 -8.99 15.41
C LEU A 52 5.10 -9.18 15.14
N ALA A 53 5.60 -8.67 14.01
CA ALA A 53 7.02 -8.71 13.68
C ALA A 53 7.88 -7.70 14.47
N GLY A 54 7.27 -6.77 15.21
CA GLY A 54 7.97 -5.80 16.04
C GLY A 54 8.48 -4.59 15.24
N VAL A 55 7.64 -4.01 14.38
CA VAL A 55 7.91 -2.71 13.77
C VAL A 55 7.97 -1.61 14.84
N GLY A 56 8.76 -0.57 14.64
CA GLY A 56 8.94 0.50 15.63
C GLY A 56 7.65 1.28 15.91
N SER A 57 6.95 1.70 14.87
CA SER A 57 5.65 2.34 15.01
C SER A 57 4.76 2.18 13.77
N VAL A 58 3.46 2.21 14.00
CA VAL A 58 2.43 2.26 12.96
C VAL A 58 1.51 3.44 13.24
N THR A 59 1.36 4.35 12.27
CA THR A 59 0.40 5.44 12.35
C THR A 59 -0.71 5.18 11.35
N LEU A 60 -1.96 5.17 11.81
CA LEU A 60 -3.15 4.88 11.01
C LEU A 60 -3.87 6.17 10.63
N VAL A 61 -4.34 6.26 9.40
CA VAL A 61 -5.18 7.36 8.89
C VAL A 61 -6.37 6.76 8.18
N ASP A 62 -7.53 6.81 8.81
CA ASP A 62 -8.82 6.46 8.21
C ASP A 62 -9.96 7.01 9.07
N ASP A 63 -10.56 8.09 8.64
CA ASP A 63 -11.71 8.74 9.31
C ASP A 63 -13.06 8.09 8.90
N GLY A 64 -13.02 7.00 8.13
CA GLY A 64 -14.22 6.26 7.72
C GLY A 64 -14.99 5.72 8.91
N VAL A 65 -16.32 5.69 8.76
CA VAL A 65 -17.21 5.06 9.74
C VAL A 65 -17.32 3.56 9.48
N VAL A 66 -17.69 2.83 10.50
CA VAL A 66 -17.91 1.38 10.41
C VAL A 66 -19.14 1.13 9.52
N THR A 67 -18.94 0.29 8.51
CA THR A 67 -20.00 -0.22 7.63
C THR A 67 -20.12 -1.74 7.80
N GLU A 68 -21.22 -2.33 7.38
CA GLU A 68 -21.41 -3.79 7.38
C GLU A 68 -20.32 -4.50 6.57
N ALA A 69 -19.92 -3.92 5.43
CA ALA A 69 -18.83 -4.42 4.62
C ALA A 69 -17.48 -4.38 5.37
N ALA A 70 -17.21 -3.28 6.11
CA ALA A 70 -16.01 -3.18 6.91
C ALA A 70 -15.99 -4.21 8.05
N LEU A 71 -17.11 -4.40 8.76
CA LEU A 71 -17.25 -5.42 9.81
C LEU A 71 -17.01 -6.83 9.30
N SER A 72 -17.52 -7.14 8.11
CA SER A 72 -17.35 -8.49 7.52
C SER A 72 -15.94 -8.76 7.00
N ALA A 73 -15.21 -7.74 6.60
CA ALA A 73 -13.91 -7.87 5.94
C ALA A 73 -12.71 -7.61 6.85
N ASN A 74 -12.87 -6.82 7.92
CA ASN A 74 -11.77 -6.36 8.78
C ASN A 74 -11.93 -6.90 10.21
N PHE A 75 -11.19 -7.92 10.54
CA PHE A 75 -11.22 -8.59 11.86
C PHE A 75 -10.68 -7.74 13.02
N LEU A 76 -10.03 -6.60 12.75
CA LEU A 76 -9.61 -5.65 13.78
C LEU A 76 -10.77 -4.80 14.32
N ILE A 77 -11.92 -4.84 13.65
CA ILE A 77 -13.11 -4.10 14.09
C ILE A 77 -13.92 -5.00 15.04
N PRO A 78 -14.12 -4.61 16.30
CA PRO A 78 -14.95 -5.37 17.22
C PRO A 78 -16.39 -5.48 16.69
N PRO A 79 -17.04 -6.65 16.81
CA PRO A 79 -18.41 -6.85 16.33
C PRO A 79 -19.48 -6.15 17.18
N ASP A 80 -19.12 -5.64 18.35
CA ASP A 80 -20.02 -4.95 19.26
C ASP A 80 -20.26 -3.51 18.79
N GLU A 81 -21.47 -3.22 18.35
CA GLU A 81 -21.89 -1.89 17.89
C GLU A 81 -21.73 -0.79 18.96
N SER A 82 -21.80 -1.14 20.24
CA SER A 82 -21.62 -0.17 21.34
C SER A 82 -20.19 0.36 21.38
N VAL A 83 -19.21 -0.45 20.97
CA VAL A 83 -17.77 -0.10 20.91
C VAL A 83 -17.47 0.74 19.67
N SER A 84 -18.16 0.48 18.56
CA SER A 84 -17.89 1.15 17.27
C SER A 84 -18.59 2.50 17.12
N LYS A 85 -19.62 2.78 17.93
CA LYS A 85 -20.44 4.00 17.80
C LYS A 85 -19.63 5.29 17.96
N GLY A 86 -19.62 6.10 16.90
CA GLY A 86 -18.95 7.40 16.89
C GLY A 86 -17.43 7.36 16.77
N ARG A 87 -16.87 6.18 16.51
CA ARG A 87 -15.43 5.99 16.32
C ARG A 87 -15.10 5.72 14.84
N THR A 88 -13.89 6.10 14.46
CA THR A 88 -13.37 5.87 13.12
C THR A 88 -12.78 4.48 12.97
N LEU A 89 -12.64 4.01 11.72
CA LEU A 89 -11.97 2.73 11.42
C LEU A 89 -10.54 2.68 11.98
N ALA A 90 -9.79 3.78 11.85
CA ALA A 90 -8.44 3.86 12.37
C ALA A 90 -8.39 3.72 13.90
N GLU A 91 -9.31 4.35 14.63
CA GLU A 91 -9.37 4.27 16.11
C GLU A 91 -9.65 2.85 16.60
N LEU A 92 -10.59 2.14 15.96
CA LEU A 92 -10.95 0.77 16.33
C LEU A 92 -9.80 -0.21 16.02
N CYS A 93 -9.21 -0.07 14.83
CA CYS A 93 -8.08 -0.89 14.44
C CYS A 93 -6.84 -0.62 15.31
N CYS A 94 -6.63 0.61 15.76
CA CYS A 94 -5.53 0.96 16.65
C CYS A 94 -5.62 0.20 17.98
N ASP A 95 -6.79 0.21 18.62
CA ASP A 95 -6.99 -0.51 19.88
C ASP A 95 -6.70 -2.00 19.75
N SER A 96 -7.26 -2.64 18.71
CA SER A 96 -7.04 -4.06 18.46
C SER A 96 -5.56 -4.38 18.14
N LEU A 97 -4.86 -3.51 17.42
CA LEU A 97 -3.44 -3.72 17.11
C LEU A 97 -2.53 -3.59 18.35
N LEU A 98 -2.87 -2.71 19.29
CA LEU A 98 -2.14 -2.56 20.55
C LEU A 98 -2.18 -3.84 21.41
N GLU A 99 -3.25 -4.65 21.29
CA GLU A 99 -3.38 -5.93 22.00
C GLU A 99 -2.44 -7.01 21.44
N PHE A 100 -2.04 -6.93 20.16
CA PHE A 100 -1.16 -7.94 19.55
C PHE A 100 0.29 -7.83 20.01
N ASN A 101 0.79 -6.61 20.24
CA ASN A 101 2.17 -6.41 20.65
C ASN A 101 2.35 -5.05 21.35
N SER A 102 2.47 -5.08 22.67
CA SER A 102 2.62 -3.89 23.50
C SER A 102 3.96 -3.15 23.32
N MET A 103 4.93 -3.76 22.64
CA MET A 103 6.23 -3.13 22.34
C MET A 103 6.18 -2.23 21.11
N VAL A 104 5.13 -2.35 20.29
CA VAL A 104 4.94 -1.54 19.08
C VAL A 104 4.05 -0.34 19.40
N ARG A 105 4.49 0.84 18.96
CA ARG A 105 3.68 2.05 19.10
C ARG A 105 2.68 2.13 17.95
N VAL A 106 1.40 2.07 18.28
CA VAL A 106 0.32 2.29 17.31
C VAL A 106 -0.39 3.59 17.65
N SER A 107 -0.61 4.44 16.67
CA SER A 107 -1.26 5.75 16.82
C SER A 107 -2.22 6.05 15.68
N VAL A 108 -3.10 7.01 15.88
CA VAL A 108 -4.05 7.49 14.88
C VAL A 108 -3.79 8.96 14.59
N GLU A 109 -3.76 9.30 13.31
CA GLU A 109 -3.82 10.69 12.85
C GLU A 109 -5.16 10.92 12.15
N LYS A 110 -5.81 12.04 12.46
CA LYS A 110 -7.11 12.42 11.91
C LYS A 110 -6.96 13.41 10.78
N GLY A 111 -7.82 13.30 9.79
CA GLY A 111 -7.89 14.21 8.66
C GLY A 111 -7.60 13.54 7.32
N ASP A 112 -7.83 14.31 6.25
CA ASP A 112 -7.57 13.84 4.90
C ASP A 112 -6.07 13.75 4.63
N ILE A 113 -5.61 12.55 4.28
CA ILE A 113 -4.20 12.26 3.97
C ILE A 113 -3.65 13.19 2.86
N SER A 114 -4.50 13.66 1.93
CA SER A 114 -4.11 14.55 0.85
C SER A 114 -3.74 15.95 1.34
N SER A 115 -4.27 16.38 2.48
CA SER A 115 -4.04 17.70 3.07
C SER A 115 -2.71 17.82 3.82
N PHE A 116 -2.10 16.69 4.23
CA PHE A 116 -0.84 16.73 4.99
C PHE A 116 0.34 17.19 4.12
N GLY A 117 1.21 18.01 4.72
CA GLY A 117 2.42 18.52 4.09
C GLY A 117 3.55 17.49 4.00
N GLU A 118 4.60 17.83 3.25
CA GLU A 118 5.79 16.97 3.11
C GLU A 118 6.47 16.69 4.46
N ASP A 119 6.47 17.64 5.40
CA ASP A 119 7.02 17.46 6.77
C ASP A 119 6.32 16.32 7.53
N PHE A 120 5.04 16.09 7.29
CA PHE A 120 4.32 14.97 7.88
C PHE A 120 4.87 13.64 7.39
N PHE A 121 5.02 13.50 6.07
CA PHE A 121 5.51 12.27 5.44
C PHE A 121 6.98 12.01 5.76
N SER A 122 7.77 13.05 6.02
CA SER A 122 9.19 12.92 6.37
C SER A 122 9.45 12.15 7.66
N LYS A 123 8.44 11.95 8.51
CA LYS A 123 8.52 11.20 9.77
C LYS A 123 8.54 9.68 9.56
N PHE A 124 8.14 9.21 8.37
CA PHE A 124 7.93 7.80 8.10
C PHE A 124 8.99 7.22 7.15
N ASP A 125 9.31 5.94 7.34
CA ASP A 125 10.18 5.17 6.46
C ASP A 125 9.38 4.52 5.33
N VAL A 126 8.12 4.19 5.63
CA VAL A 126 7.20 3.51 4.71
C VAL A 126 5.83 4.18 4.77
N VAL A 127 5.23 4.40 3.60
CA VAL A 127 3.85 4.89 3.44
C VAL A 127 3.07 3.86 2.62
N VAL A 128 1.97 3.37 3.18
CA VAL A 128 1.05 2.41 2.56
C VAL A 128 -0.31 3.07 2.38
N ILE A 129 -0.80 3.12 1.15
CA ILE A 129 -2.09 3.71 0.81
C ILE A 129 -3.02 2.64 0.22
N SER A 130 -4.22 2.55 0.78
CA SER A 130 -5.28 1.68 0.28
C SER A 130 -6.59 2.45 0.16
N SER A 131 -7.52 1.96 -0.66
CA SER A 131 -8.88 2.50 -0.79
C SER A 131 -8.93 4.02 -1.01
N SER A 132 -8.00 4.54 -1.81
CA SER A 132 -7.88 5.96 -2.12
C SER A 132 -7.97 6.21 -3.63
N SER A 133 -8.38 7.42 -4.02
CA SER A 133 -8.46 7.82 -5.42
C SER A 133 -7.09 7.79 -6.11
N LEU A 134 -7.07 7.66 -7.44
CA LEU A 134 -5.84 7.79 -8.22
C LEU A 134 -5.13 9.13 -7.98
N ALA A 135 -5.90 10.20 -7.88
CA ALA A 135 -5.36 11.54 -7.62
C ALA A 135 -4.63 11.61 -6.27
N THR A 136 -5.24 11.03 -5.22
CA THR A 136 -4.63 10.96 -3.89
C THR A 136 -3.34 10.14 -3.92
N LYS A 137 -3.35 8.95 -4.55
CA LYS A 137 -2.16 8.09 -4.65
C LYS A 137 -1.01 8.78 -5.38
N LYS A 138 -1.29 9.45 -6.51
CA LYS A 138 -0.30 10.26 -7.24
C LYS A 138 0.29 11.36 -6.37
N LEU A 139 -0.57 12.16 -5.74
CA LEU A 139 -0.16 13.28 -4.89
C LEU A 139 0.76 12.82 -3.74
N ILE A 140 0.39 11.74 -3.04
CA ILE A 140 1.18 11.23 -1.92
C ILE A 140 2.51 10.64 -2.40
N ASN A 141 2.50 9.87 -3.49
CA ASN A 141 3.74 9.37 -4.08
C ASN A 141 4.70 10.51 -4.46
N GLU A 142 4.20 11.58 -5.10
CA GLU A 142 5.02 12.76 -5.42
C GLU A 142 5.58 13.43 -4.16
N LYS A 143 4.76 13.63 -3.11
CA LYS A 143 5.24 14.17 -1.83
C LYS A 143 6.37 13.31 -1.25
N CYS A 144 6.22 11.99 -1.23
CA CYS A 144 7.26 11.06 -0.77
C CYS A 144 8.55 11.16 -1.61
N ARG A 145 8.43 11.33 -2.93
CA ARG A 145 9.60 11.42 -3.83
C ARG A 145 10.35 12.75 -3.74
N ARG A 146 9.69 13.83 -3.30
CA ARG A 146 10.33 15.14 -3.10
C ARG A 146 11.16 15.23 -1.82
N LEU A 147 10.97 14.30 -0.89
CA LEU A 147 11.70 14.30 0.36
C LEU A 147 13.18 13.97 0.15
N LEU A 148 14.05 14.62 0.91
CA LEU A 148 15.50 14.36 0.89
C LEU A 148 15.82 12.94 1.36
N ARG A 149 15.08 12.44 2.35
CA ARG A 149 15.17 11.06 2.81
C ARG A 149 14.22 10.18 2.01
N ARG A 150 14.72 9.05 1.54
CA ARG A 150 13.90 8.07 0.84
C ARG A 150 12.80 7.53 1.75
N VAL A 151 11.56 7.66 1.31
CA VAL A 151 10.37 7.05 1.91
C VAL A 151 9.85 6.01 0.92
N ALA A 152 9.73 4.76 1.36
CA ALA A 152 9.16 3.71 0.53
C ALA A 152 7.64 3.90 0.43
N PHE A 153 7.10 3.86 -0.79
CA PHE A 153 5.68 4.07 -1.04
C PHE A 153 5.04 2.81 -1.63
N TYR A 154 3.90 2.45 -1.06
CA TYR A 154 3.10 1.30 -1.51
C TYR A 154 1.65 1.69 -1.71
N THR A 155 1.01 1.17 -2.76
CA THR A 155 -0.45 1.09 -2.81
C THR A 155 -0.89 -0.36 -2.73
N VAL A 156 -1.97 -0.62 -2.00
CA VAL A 156 -2.52 -1.97 -1.83
C VAL A 156 -4.02 -1.89 -2.02
N ASP A 157 -4.52 -2.40 -3.14
CA ASP A 157 -5.95 -2.41 -3.44
C ASP A 157 -6.43 -3.82 -3.74
N CYS A 158 -7.63 -4.13 -3.25
CA CYS A 158 -8.33 -5.37 -3.58
C CYS A 158 -9.64 -5.03 -4.28
N ARG A 159 -9.93 -5.80 -5.34
CA ARG A 159 -11.18 -5.79 -6.06
C ARG A 159 -11.64 -7.23 -6.15
N ASP A 160 -12.56 -7.60 -5.26
CA ASP A 160 -13.00 -8.98 -5.07
C ASP A 160 -11.79 -9.93 -4.85
N SER A 161 -11.60 -10.90 -5.69
CA SER A 161 -10.50 -11.88 -5.64
C SER A 161 -9.19 -11.40 -6.27
N CYS A 162 -9.15 -10.17 -6.77
CA CYS A 162 -7.98 -9.60 -7.42
C CYS A 162 -7.31 -8.54 -6.54
N GLY A 163 -6.04 -8.77 -6.20
CA GLY A 163 -5.20 -7.80 -5.49
C GLY A 163 -4.21 -7.11 -6.43
N GLU A 164 -3.96 -5.84 -6.19
CA GLU A 164 -2.94 -5.06 -6.86
C GLU A 164 -2.06 -4.36 -5.84
N ILE A 165 -0.75 -4.51 -6.00
CA ILE A 165 0.24 -3.82 -5.20
C ILE A 165 1.16 -3.06 -6.13
N PHE A 166 1.26 -1.74 -5.92
CA PHE A 166 2.32 -0.93 -6.52
C PHE A 166 3.40 -0.65 -5.49
N VAL A 167 4.65 -0.65 -5.92
CA VAL A 167 5.82 -0.44 -5.06
C VAL A 167 6.71 0.62 -5.68
N ASP A 168 7.03 1.65 -4.92
CA ASP A 168 8.02 2.66 -5.25
C ASP A 168 9.08 2.77 -4.15
N LEU A 169 10.24 2.19 -4.39
CA LEU A 169 11.41 2.31 -3.54
C LEU A 169 12.39 3.36 -4.05
N GLN A 170 11.98 4.19 -5.00
CA GLN A 170 12.81 5.23 -5.62
C GLN A 170 14.12 4.65 -6.20
N ASN A 171 15.27 5.12 -5.73
CA ASN A 171 16.57 4.55 -6.06
C ASN A 171 16.97 3.56 -4.97
N TYR A 172 16.69 2.28 -5.21
CA TYR A 172 16.93 1.21 -4.24
C TYR A 172 18.27 0.53 -4.49
N LYS A 173 19.18 0.67 -3.55
CA LYS A 173 20.49 0.00 -3.56
C LYS A 173 20.44 -1.27 -2.74
N TYR A 174 20.97 -2.36 -3.28
CA TYR A 174 21.07 -3.64 -2.59
C TYR A 174 22.35 -4.36 -2.98
N THR A 175 22.83 -5.22 -2.09
CA THR A 175 24.06 -5.97 -2.28
C THR A 175 23.74 -7.44 -2.51
N LYS A 176 24.35 -8.04 -3.54
CA LYS A 176 24.37 -9.49 -3.73
C LYS A 176 25.77 -10.02 -3.50
N LYS A 177 25.89 -11.08 -2.69
CA LYS A 177 27.12 -11.85 -2.61
C LYS A 177 27.29 -12.66 -3.89
N LYS A 178 28.39 -12.45 -4.60
CA LYS A 178 28.77 -13.21 -5.78
C LYS A 178 30.12 -13.85 -5.50
N VAL A 179 30.11 -15.18 -5.26
CA VAL A 179 31.27 -15.97 -4.83
C VAL A 179 31.94 -15.38 -3.59
N ASP A 180 32.94 -14.57 -3.61
CA ASP A 180 33.60 -13.98 -2.44
C ASP A 180 33.51 -12.44 -2.40
N GLU A 181 32.83 -11.80 -3.35
CA GLU A 181 32.69 -10.35 -3.41
C GLU A 181 31.24 -9.91 -3.24
N ALA A 182 31.04 -8.83 -2.47
CA ALA A 182 29.76 -8.15 -2.33
C ALA A 182 29.62 -7.08 -3.42
N VAL A 183 28.73 -7.30 -4.39
CA VAL A 183 28.48 -6.37 -5.49
C VAL A 183 27.22 -5.57 -5.21
N GLU A 184 27.36 -4.24 -5.25
CA GLU A 184 26.21 -3.32 -5.10
C GLU A 184 25.44 -3.19 -6.44
N PHE A 185 24.13 -3.25 -6.36
CA PHE A 185 23.20 -3.04 -7.46
C PHE A 185 22.24 -1.91 -7.11
N GLU A 186 21.79 -1.20 -8.13
CA GLU A 186 20.78 -0.16 -8.00
C GLU A 186 19.55 -0.49 -8.86
N LEU A 187 18.36 -0.39 -8.26
CA LEU A 187 17.08 -0.46 -8.96
C LEU A 187 16.43 0.92 -8.91
N LYS A 188 16.03 1.43 -10.07
CA LYS A 188 15.27 2.66 -10.20
C LYS A 188 13.80 2.33 -10.41
N TYR A 189 12.98 2.70 -9.43
CA TYR A 189 11.53 2.52 -9.50
C TYR A 189 10.89 3.71 -10.22
N PRO A 190 9.91 3.48 -11.10
CA PRO A 190 9.09 4.56 -11.65
C PRO A 190 8.22 5.18 -10.55
N SER A 191 7.78 6.41 -10.74
CA SER A 191 6.72 6.98 -9.92
C SER A 191 5.39 6.27 -10.18
N PHE A 192 4.42 6.45 -9.26
CA PHE A 192 3.08 5.89 -9.45
C PHE A 192 2.45 6.40 -10.75
N GLU A 193 2.57 7.71 -11.01
CA GLU A 193 2.07 8.30 -12.23
C GLU A 193 2.73 7.73 -13.49
N GLU A 194 4.07 7.65 -13.54
CA GLU A 194 4.79 7.04 -14.66
C GLU A 194 4.34 5.60 -14.92
N ALA A 195 4.14 4.82 -13.84
CA ALA A 195 3.74 3.42 -13.97
C ALA A 195 2.34 3.25 -14.58
N ILE A 196 1.35 4.05 -14.14
CA ILE A 196 -0.03 3.93 -14.62
C ILE A 196 -0.30 4.63 -15.93
N THR A 197 0.52 5.64 -16.30
CA THR A 197 0.40 6.39 -17.58
C THR A 197 1.29 5.83 -18.68
N THR A 198 2.08 4.79 -18.40
CA THR A 198 2.90 4.16 -19.44
C THR A 198 2.03 3.66 -20.58
N PRO A 199 2.23 4.15 -21.84
CA PRO A 199 1.45 3.70 -22.99
C PRO A 199 1.55 2.19 -23.15
N TRP A 200 0.43 1.54 -23.45
CA TRP A 200 0.36 0.07 -23.51
C TRP A 200 1.33 -0.54 -24.53
N LYS A 201 1.65 0.20 -25.59
CA LYS A 201 2.67 -0.19 -26.61
C LYS A 201 4.08 -0.32 -26.06
N ARG A 202 4.39 0.37 -24.93
CA ARG A 202 5.69 0.31 -24.26
C ARG A 202 5.78 -0.80 -23.22
N LEU A 203 4.64 -1.40 -22.87
CA LEU A 203 4.58 -2.51 -21.92
C LEU A 203 5.21 -3.78 -22.52
N PRO A 204 5.75 -4.68 -21.68
CA PRO A 204 6.26 -5.96 -22.15
C PRO A 204 5.21 -6.77 -22.91
N ARG A 205 5.61 -7.43 -24.00
CA ARG A 205 4.69 -8.25 -24.83
C ARG A 205 3.95 -9.36 -24.06
N ARG A 206 4.50 -9.79 -22.92
CA ARG A 206 3.92 -10.81 -22.04
C ARG A 206 3.21 -10.23 -20.81
N MET A 207 2.77 -8.97 -20.86
CA MET A 207 1.98 -8.39 -19.80
C MET A 207 0.71 -9.21 -19.57
N ALA A 208 0.39 -9.47 -18.29
CA ALA A 208 -0.80 -10.22 -17.92
C ALA A 208 -2.07 -9.50 -18.36
N ARG A 209 -3.06 -10.24 -18.86
CA ARG A 209 -4.37 -9.66 -19.25
C ARG A 209 -5.06 -8.95 -18.11
N LEU A 210 -4.88 -9.47 -16.91
CA LEU A 210 -5.41 -8.89 -15.67
C LEU A 210 -4.94 -7.44 -15.47
N TYR A 211 -3.68 -7.12 -15.82
CA TYR A 211 -3.18 -5.74 -15.74
C TYR A 211 -4.05 -4.76 -16.53
N PHE A 212 -4.39 -5.11 -17.79
CA PHE A 212 -5.24 -4.25 -18.63
C PHE A 212 -6.66 -4.13 -18.07
N ALA A 213 -7.23 -5.25 -17.59
CA ALA A 213 -8.55 -5.24 -16.96
C ALA A 213 -8.58 -4.32 -15.73
N MET A 214 -7.55 -4.39 -14.88
CA MET A 214 -7.42 -3.53 -13.70
C MET A 214 -7.31 -2.05 -14.09
N ARG A 215 -6.53 -1.73 -15.14
CA ARG A 215 -6.44 -0.34 -15.65
C ARG A 215 -7.78 0.20 -16.17
N VAL A 216 -8.58 -0.65 -16.83
CA VAL A 216 -9.93 -0.27 -17.29
C VAL A 216 -10.86 0.01 -16.11
N ILE A 217 -10.88 -0.90 -15.11
CA ILE A 217 -11.71 -0.74 -13.91
C ILE A 217 -11.30 0.52 -13.16
N GLU A 218 -10.00 0.73 -12.94
CA GLU A 218 -9.48 1.91 -12.26
C GLU A 218 -9.87 3.23 -12.97
N LYS A 219 -9.81 3.25 -14.30
CA LYS A 219 -10.27 4.40 -15.10
C LYS A 219 -11.78 4.61 -15.03
N PHE A 220 -12.55 3.54 -14.93
CA PHE A 220 -13.98 3.61 -14.68
C PHE A 220 -14.26 4.17 -13.27
N GLU A 221 -13.61 3.61 -12.25
CA GLU A 221 -13.74 4.09 -10.87
C GLU A 221 -13.38 5.59 -10.75
N GLU A 222 -12.28 6.03 -11.40
CA GLU A 222 -11.88 7.44 -11.45
C GLU A 222 -12.95 8.32 -12.10
N ALA A 223 -13.52 7.90 -13.23
CA ALA A 223 -14.54 8.65 -13.95
C ALA A 223 -15.86 8.77 -13.17
N GLU A 224 -16.22 7.75 -12.41
CA GLU A 224 -17.43 7.71 -11.58
C GLU A 224 -17.21 8.23 -10.15
N GLY A 225 -15.98 8.64 -9.80
CA GLY A 225 -15.63 9.12 -8.46
C GLY A 225 -15.69 8.05 -7.37
N ARG A 226 -15.49 6.78 -7.74
CA ARG A 226 -15.54 5.63 -6.83
C ARG A 226 -14.17 5.28 -6.26
N LYS A 227 -14.17 4.64 -5.09
CA LYS A 227 -12.97 4.05 -4.52
C LYS A 227 -12.70 2.66 -5.11
N PRO A 228 -11.45 2.17 -5.06
CA PRO A 228 -11.12 0.82 -5.48
C PRO A 228 -11.98 -0.24 -4.77
N GLY A 229 -12.61 -1.11 -5.57
CA GLY A 229 -13.47 -2.19 -5.06
C GLY A 229 -14.96 -1.84 -4.85
N GLU A 230 -15.35 -0.59 -5.08
CA GLU A 230 -16.77 -0.19 -5.03
C GLU A 230 -17.54 -0.50 -6.33
N THR A 231 -16.87 -1.07 -7.32
CA THR A 231 -17.49 -1.50 -8.59
C THR A 231 -18.22 -2.82 -8.41
N SER A 232 -19.44 -2.91 -8.93
CA SER A 232 -20.31 -4.09 -8.86
C SER A 232 -20.59 -4.68 -10.25
N ILE A 233 -21.28 -5.83 -10.29
CA ILE A 233 -21.72 -6.44 -11.54
C ILE A 233 -22.68 -5.54 -12.35
N LEU A 234 -23.41 -4.66 -11.69
CA LEU A 234 -24.33 -3.72 -12.32
C LEU A 234 -23.60 -2.66 -13.14
N ASP A 235 -22.34 -2.42 -12.84
CA ASP A 235 -21.49 -1.45 -13.53
C ASP A 235 -20.85 -2.02 -14.83
N PHE A 236 -21.02 -3.32 -15.08
CA PHE A 236 -20.41 -4.00 -16.23
C PHE A 236 -20.59 -3.28 -17.57
N PRO A 237 -21.79 -2.76 -17.95
CA PRO A 237 -21.95 -2.00 -19.19
C PRO A 237 -21.08 -0.75 -19.25
N GLY A 238 -20.96 0.00 -18.14
CA GLY A 238 -20.11 1.18 -18.04
C GLY A 238 -18.63 0.85 -18.15
N VAL A 239 -18.19 -0.21 -17.48
CA VAL A 239 -16.80 -0.71 -17.56
C VAL A 239 -16.45 -1.13 -18.99
N MET A 240 -17.38 -1.81 -19.70
CA MET A 240 -17.16 -2.22 -21.09
C MET A 240 -17.09 -1.02 -22.04
N LYS A 241 -17.91 0.01 -21.81
CA LYS A 241 -17.81 1.28 -22.56
C LYS A 241 -16.44 1.94 -22.32
N LYS A 242 -16.00 2.05 -21.07
CA LYS A 242 -14.68 2.61 -20.75
C LYS A 242 -13.54 1.81 -21.38
N ARG A 243 -13.63 0.48 -21.39
CA ARG A 243 -12.68 -0.38 -22.11
C ARG A 243 -12.60 -0.02 -23.59
N GLN A 244 -13.74 0.17 -24.26
CA GLN A 244 -13.76 0.52 -25.66
C GLN A 244 -13.09 1.87 -25.92
N GLU A 245 -13.43 2.90 -25.14
CA GLU A 245 -12.81 4.24 -25.20
C GLU A 245 -11.28 4.16 -25.09
N LEU A 246 -10.77 3.45 -24.06
CA LEU A 246 -9.33 3.29 -23.84
C LEU A 246 -8.65 2.51 -24.98
N CYS A 247 -9.30 1.48 -25.52
CA CYS A 247 -8.76 0.74 -26.66
C CYS A 247 -8.67 1.62 -27.91
N GLU A 248 -9.65 2.48 -28.16
CA GLU A 248 -9.64 3.43 -29.28
C GLU A 248 -8.55 4.48 -29.12
N GLU A 249 -8.39 5.05 -27.94
CA GLU A 249 -7.31 5.99 -27.62
C GLU A 249 -5.92 5.37 -27.83
N GLU A 250 -5.70 4.16 -27.32
CA GLU A 250 -4.43 3.43 -27.46
C GLU A 250 -4.18 2.98 -28.91
N VAL A 251 -5.20 2.58 -29.65
CA VAL A 251 -5.10 2.21 -31.09
C VAL A 251 -4.79 3.44 -31.94
N HIS A 252 -5.43 4.57 -31.72
CA HIS A 252 -5.09 5.81 -32.39
C HIS A 252 -3.63 6.23 -32.13
N SER A 253 -3.12 5.93 -30.93
CA SER A 253 -1.73 6.15 -30.60
C SER A 253 -0.77 5.13 -31.22
N MET A 254 -1.27 3.99 -31.67
CA MET A 254 -0.44 2.82 -32.03
C MET A 254 -0.31 2.53 -33.52
N ASN A 255 -1.25 2.89 -34.36
CA ASN A 255 -1.30 2.38 -35.75
C ASN A 255 -1.13 0.83 -35.87
N LEU A 256 -1.53 0.06 -34.85
CA LEU A 256 -1.30 -1.39 -34.71
C LEU A 256 -2.60 -2.11 -34.32
N LYS A 257 -2.91 -3.15 -35.13
CA LYS A 257 -4.00 -4.10 -34.91
C LYS A 257 -3.79 -4.90 -33.62
N PHE A 258 -4.29 -4.43 -32.45
CA PHE A 258 -4.46 -5.31 -31.30
C PHE A 258 -5.79 -6.07 -31.44
N ARG A 259 -5.72 -7.34 -31.80
CA ARG A 259 -6.77 -8.29 -31.48
C ARG A 259 -6.72 -8.55 -29.97
N ILE A 260 -7.55 -7.85 -29.22
CA ILE A 260 -7.93 -8.29 -27.87
C ILE A 260 -8.85 -9.47 -28.11
N ILE A 261 -8.32 -10.67 -27.96
CA ILE A 261 -9.02 -11.93 -28.08
C ILE A 261 -9.95 -12.05 -26.88
N TYR A 262 -11.21 -12.36 -27.18
CA TYR A 262 -12.30 -12.68 -26.27
C TYR A 262 -11.89 -13.69 -25.18
#